data_3d87dfa8464efe84b27ce733f87942c6
#
_entry.id   3d87dfa8464efe84b27ce733f87942c6
#
_cell.length_a   1.000
_cell.length_b   1.000
_cell.length_c   1.000
_cell.angle_alpha   90.00
_cell.angle_beta   90.00
_cell.angle_gamma   90.00
#
_symmetry.space_group_name_H-M   'P 1'
#
loop_
_entity.id
_entity.type
_entity.pdbx_description
1 polymer ?
#
loop_
_entity_poly.entity_id
_entity_poly.type
_entity_poly.pdbx_seq_one_letter_code
_entity_poly.pdbx_strand_id
1 'polypeptide(L)'
;MKNLINTLLFGRDKFSFLIALGIVCAIALGCSCGKDFDLSNIGKESNTTSTSSNSTTNGSDEDIPAEGDLESLVKDTTDDFQKAIDSNDFSTMRENASSDFQSQFSEQQMEDAFKQYVQNKKIVLPVLNNALTQTPTFSPAPSIRTERGLSILVLSGSFPSKPRVLKFETEYIKRDGEWKLLKYVVNM
;
A
#
# COMPACT_ATOMS: atom_id res chain seq x y z
N MET A 1 -37.49 38.48 -29.78
CA MET A 1 -38.52 37.52 -29.40
C MET A 1 -37.80 36.29 -28.87
N LYS A 2 -37.77 36.26 -27.57
CA LYS A 2 -38.33 35.21 -26.69
C LYS A 2 -37.67 33.85 -26.87
N ASN A 3 -36.76 33.56 -25.95
CA ASN A 3 -36.93 32.57 -24.84
C ASN A 3 -37.16 31.15 -25.32
N LEU A 4 -36.22 30.29 -24.99
CA LEU A 4 -36.53 29.11 -24.18
C LEU A 4 -35.25 28.59 -23.55
N ILE A 5 -34.99 29.09 -22.37
CA ILE A 5 -34.35 28.44 -21.27
C ILE A 5 -35.26 27.29 -20.87
N ASN A 6 -34.75 26.12 -20.68
CA ASN A 6 -34.93 25.36 -19.47
C ASN A 6 -34.62 23.87 -19.67
N THR A 7 -33.82 23.44 -18.76
CA THR A 7 -34.11 22.32 -17.90
C THR A 7 -33.67 20.98 -18.44
N LEU A 8 -32.52 20.57 -17.96
CA LEU A 8 -32.35 19.21 -17.43
C LEU A 8 -31.14 19.17 -16.49
N LEU A 9 -31.33 19.88 -15.39
CA LEU A 9 -30.70 19.47 -14.12
C LEU A 9 -31.61 18.44 -13.49
N PHE A 10 -31.04 17.45 -12.92
CA PHE A 10 -31.55 16.39 -12.03
C PHE A 10 -31.45 14.98 -12.58
N GLY A 11 -30.50 14.24 -12.02
CA GLY A 11 -30.55 12.79 -12.09
C GLY A 11 -29.20 12.10 -11.93
N ARG A 12 -28.36 12.48 -10.94
CA ARG A 12 -27.08 11.77 -10.83
C ARG A 12 -26.62 11.38 -9.43
N ASP A 13 -27.45 11.55 -8.42
CA ASP A 13 -26.94 11.38 -7.05
C ASP A 13 -27.63 10.30 -6.21
N LYS A 14 -28.37 9.37 -6.83
CA LYS A 14 -29.08 8.32 -6.07
C LYS A 14 -28.50 6.92 -6.20
N PHE A 15 -27.51 6.70 -7.05
CA PHE A 15 -26.91 5.36 -7.20
C PHE A 15 -25.64 5.14 -6.38
N SER A 16 -24.99 6.20 -5.94
CA SER A 16 -23.71 6.11 -5.18
C SER A 16 -23.94 5.77 -3.70
N PHE A 17 -25.14 6.00 -3.16
CA PHE A 17 -25.40 5.80 -1.73
C PHE A 17 -25.79 4.36 -1.36
N LEU A 18 -26.20 3.55 -2.32
CA LEU A 18 -26.63 2.16 -2.06
C LEU A 18 -25.48 1.16 -2.04
N ILE A 19 -24.34 1.49 -2.60
CA ILE A 19 -23.15 0.61 -2.58
C ILE A 19 -22.39 0.75 -1.24
N ALA A 20 -22.45 1.89 -0.59
CA ALA A 20 -21.78 2.12 0.69
C ALA A 20 -22.48 1.44 1.89
N LEU A 21 -23.77 1.09 1.78
CA LEU A 21 -24.53 0.47 2.87
C LEU A 21 -24.44 -1.05 2.91
N GLY A 22 -23.93 -1.68 1.83
CA GLY A 22 -23.82 -3.14 1.73
C GLY A 22 -22.61 -3.74 2.44
N ILE A 23 -21.60 -2.95 2.77
CA ILE A 23 -20.32 -3.46 3.32
C ILE A 23 -20.29 -3.45 4.85
N VAL A 24 -21.18 -2.70 5.50
CA VAL A 24 -21.19 -2.56 6.97
C VAL A 24 -21.94 -3.70 7.69
N CYS A 25 -22.75 -4.49 7.01
CA CYS A 25 -23.56 -5.54 7.65
C CYS A 25 -22.89 -6.94 7.78
N ALA A 26 -21.66 -7.12 7.29
CA ALA A 26 -20.99 -8.44 7.31
C ALA A 26 -20.05 -8.68 8.52
N ILE A 27 -19.91 -7.74 9.46
CA ILE A 27 -18.93 -7.86 10.58
C ILE A 27 -19.60 -8.24 11.91
N ALA A 28 -20.91 -8.45 11.98
CA ALA A 28 -21.62 -8.58 13.26
C ALA A 28 -22.05 -10.01 13.67
N LEU A 29 -21.57 -11.07 13.02
CA LEU A 29 -21.92 -12.44 13.43
C LEU A 29 -20.69 -13.35 13.51
N GLY A 30 -20.00 -13.35 14.62
CA GLY A 30 -18.90 -14.27 14.84
C GLY A 30 -18.18 -14.08 16.15
N CYS A 31 -18.89 -14.02 17.26
CA CYS A 31 -18.27 -14.14 18.56
C CYS A 31 -19.09 -15.08 19.44
N SER A 32 -18.63 -16.31 19.57
CA SER A 32 -18.85 -17.09 20.79
C SER A 32 -18.05 -18.37 20.72
N CYS A 33 -16.96 -18.46 21.43
CA CYS A 33 -16.62 -19.65 22.21
C CYS A 33 -15.58 -19.25 23.28
N GLY A 34 -16.06 -19.19 24.48
CA GLY A 34 -15.24 -19.03 25.66
C GLY A 34 -14.44 -20.29 25.96
N LYS A 35 -13.24 -20.12 26.49
CA LYS A 35 -12.62 -21.04 27.44
C LYS A 35 -11.77 -20.24 28.42
N ASP A 36 -11.99 -20.57 29.64
CA ASP A 36 -11.46 -20.04 30.86
C ASP A 36 -9.99 -19.60 30.83
N PHE A 37 -9.76 -18.36 31.20
CA PHE A 37 -8.43 -17.82 31.46
C PHE A 37 -8.20 -17.95 33.00
N ASP A 38 -7.44 -18.95 33.39
CA ASP A 38 -7.00 -19.15 34.76
C ASP A 38 -5.83 -18.22 35.12
N LEU A 39 -6.09 -17.25 36.00
CA LEU A 39 -5.15 -16.20 36.44
C LEU A 39 -4.43 -16.54 37.73
N SER A 40 -4.18 -17.79 38.05
CA SER A 40 -3.62 -18.19 39.34
C SER A 40 -2.12 -18.47 39.34
N ASN A 41 -1.29 -17.69 38.64
CA ASN A 41 0.17 -17.77 38.87
C ASN A 41 0.90 -16.44 38.62
N ILE A 42 0.52 -15.38 39.36
CA ILE A 42 1.35 -14.18 39.43
C ILE A 42 2.03 -14.19 40.81
N GLY A 43 3.33 -14.46 40.80
CA GLY A 43 4.17 -14.18 41.96
C GLY A 43 5.27 -15.19 42.22
N LYS A 44 6.40 -15.05 41.57
CA LYS A 44 7.72 -15.24 42.19
C LYS A 44 8.84 -14.64 41.36
N GLU A 45 9.52 -13.69 41.97
CA GLU A 45 10.73 -13.04 41.49
C GLU A 45 11.87 -14.04 41.16
N SER A 46 12.61 -13.81 40.11
CA SER A 46 14.09 -13.94 40.12
C SER A 46 14.66 -13.23 38.91
N ASN A 47 15.55 -12.31 39.16
CA ASN A 47 16.41 -11.62 38.22
C ASN A 47 17.17 -12.58 37.31
N THR A 48 17.16 -12.34 36.02
CA THR A 48 18.38 -12.39 35.18
C THR A 48 18.12 -11.62 33.87
N THR A 49 18.98 -10.67 33.63
CA THR A 49 19.10 -9.84 32.41
C THR A 49 19.33 -10.72 31.20
N SER A 50 18.45 -10.66 30.21
CA SER A 50 18.75 -10.96 28.83
C SER A 50 17.73 -10.27 27.95
N THR A 51 18.16 -9.21 27.30
CA THR A 51 17.45 -8.51 26.22
C THR A 51 17.24 -9.52 25.09
N SER A 52 16.04 -9.98 24.91
CA SER A 52 15.59 -10.68 23.71
C SER A 52 14.21 -10.14 23.35
N SER A 53 14.20 -9.29 22.36
CA SER A 53 12.98 -8.78 21.73
C SER A 53 12.28 -9.96 21.04
N ASN A 54 11.39 -10.65 21.77
CA ASN A 54 10.49 -11.61 21.13
C ASN A 54 9.36 -10.88 20.42
N SER A 55 9.60 -10.56 19.16
CA SER A 55 8.51 -10.36 18.21
C SER A 55 7.88 -11.72 17.95
N THR A 56 6.68 -11.92 18.44
CA THR A 56 5.88 -13.12 18.12
C THR A 56 5.48 -13.03 16.64
N THR A 57 6.30 -13.62 15.77
CA THR A 57 6.02 -13.78 14.35
C THR A 57 5.19 -15.04 14.19
N ASN A 58 3.90 -14.88 14.05
CA ASN A 58 3.04 -15.93 13.52
C ASN A 58 3.11 -15.86 11.99
N GLY A 59 3.76 -16.81 11.37
CA GLY A 59 3.52 -17.13 9.97
C GLY A 59 4.73 -17.08 9.05
N SER A 60 4.86 -18.11 8.28
CA SER A 60 5.79 -18.41 7.19
C SER A 60 7.29 -18.26 7.51
N ASP A 61 8.03 -19.34 7.22
CA ASP A 61 9.50 -19.43 7.32
C ASP A 61 10.24 -18.53 6.30
N GLU A 62 9.63 -17.43 5.91
CA GLU A 62 10.20 -16.51 4.94
C GLU A 62 10.80 -15.31 5.66
N ASP A 63 12.10 -15.12 5.52
CA ASP A 63 12.83 -14.03 6.13
C ASP A 63 12.53 -12.70 5.38
N ILE A 64 12.42 -11.62 6.13
CA ILE A 64 12.35 -10.28 5.57
C ILE A 64 13.66 -10.00 4.81
N PRO A 65 13.60 -9.52 3.55
CA PRO A 65 14.79 -9.20 2.78
C PRO A 65 15.73 -8.21 3.52
N ALA A 66 16.99 -8.24 3.16
CA ALA A 66 17.97 -7.30 3.72
C ALA A 66 17.56 -5.84 3.43
N GLU A 67 17.97 -4.91 4.28
CA GLU A 67 17.60 -3.48 4.16
C GLU A 67 17.91 -2.90 2.78
N GLY A 68 19.05 -3.26 2.19
CA GLY A 68 19.42 -2.82 0.83
C GLY A 68 18.47 -3.33 -0.26
N ASP A 69 17.95 -4.55 -0.11
CA ASP A 69 16.97 -5.13 -1.04
C ASP A 69 15.61 -4.45 -0.90
N LEU A 70 15.21 -4.12 0.35
CA LEU A 70 13.98 -3.37 0.63
C LEU A 70 14.05 -1.95 0.04
N GLU A 71 15.20 -1.29 0.19
CA GLU A 71 15.45 0.02 -0.41
C GLU A 71 15.35 -0.05 -1.93
N SER A 72 15.96 -1.05 -2.56
CA SER A 72 15.92 -1.25 -4.01
C SER A 72 14.48 -1.46 -4.50
N LEU A 73 13.71 -2.33 -3.87
CA LEU A 73 12.30 -2.58 -4.23
C LEU A 73 11.47 -1.30 -4.26
N VAL A 74 11.60 -0.47 -3.21
CA VAL A 74 10.84 0.78 -3.12
C VAL A 74 11.34 1.82 -4.11
N LYS A 75 12.66 1.90 -4.34
CA LYS A 75 13.25 2.81 -5.33
C LYS A 75 12.84 2.44 -6.75
N ASP A 76 12.91 1.16 -7.11
CA ASP A 76 12.53 0.68 -8.46
C ASP A 76 11.04 0.97 -8.73
N THR A 77 10.17 0.70 -7.75
CA THR A 77 8.74 1.04 -7.85
C THR A 77 8.51 2.55 -7.99
N THR A 78 9.28 3.37 -7.25
CA THR A 78 9.18 4.83 -7.32
C THR A 78 9.71 5.37 -8.64
N ASP A 79 10.74 4.77 -9.22
CA ASP A 79 11.30 5.10 -10.53
C ASP A 79 10.32 4.76 -11.66
N ASP A 80 9.72 3.57 -11.62
CA ASP A 80 8.66 3.20 -12.57
C ASP A 80 7.48 4.17 -12.49
N PHE A 81 7.07 4.56 -11.29
CA PHE A 81 6.03 5.56 -11.09
C PHE A 81 6.44 6.94 -11.63
N GLN A 82 7.68 7.37 -11.38
CA GLN A 82 8.21 8.63 -11.89
C GLN A 82 8.19 8.67 -13.42
N LYS A 83 8.65 7.60 -14.08
CA LYS A 83 8.62 7.46 -15.54
C LYS A 83 7.20 7.47 -16.08
N ALA A 84 6.27 6.79 -15.40
CA ALA A 84 4.86 6.77 -15.78
C ALA A 84 4.21 8.16 -15.69
N ILE A 85 4.51 8.94 -14.64
CA ILE A 85 4.03 10.34 -14.51
C ILE A 85 4.62 11.23 -15.59
N ASP A 86 5.90 11.06 -15.92
CA ASP A 86 6.58 11.89 -16.93
C ASP A 86 6.04 11.62 -18.35
N SER A 87 5.91 10.35 -18.72
CA SER A 87 5.41 9.93 -20.03
C SER A 87 3.88 9.97 -20.17
N ASN A 88 3.15 9.94 -19.06
CA ASN A 88 1.71 9.64 -18.99
C ASN A 88 1.37 8.25 -19.56
N ASP A 89 2.25 7.29 -19.29
CA ASP A 89 2.14 5.91 -19.74
C ASP A 89 2.48 4.98 -18.57
N PHE A 90 1.51 4.20 -18.10
CA PHE A 90 1.63 3.30 -16.97
C PHE A 90 1.90 1.85 -17.37
N SER A 91 2.09 1.56 -18.66
CA SER A 91 2.29 0.20 -19.18
C SER A 91 3.47 -0.50 -18.51
N THR A 92 4.64 0.13 -18.50
CA THR A 92 5.87 -0.45 -17.91
C THR A 92 5.71 -0.70 -16.40
N MET A 93 5.17 0.26 -15.65
CA MET A 93 4.92 0.07 -14.21
C MET A 93 3.97 -1.11 -13.95
N ARG A 94 2.95 -1.27 -14.80
CA ARG A 94 2.00 -2.38 -14.72
C ARG A 94 2.66 -3.71 -15.11
N GLU A 95 3.48 -3.76 -16.14
CA GLU A 95 4.19 -4.96 -16.61
C GLU A 95 5.20 -5.47 -15.55
N ASN A 96 5.88 -4.57 -14.85
CA ASN A 96 6.83 -4.91 -13.78
C ASN A 96 6.13 -5.39 -12.49
N ALA A 97 4.86 -5.10 -12.32
CA ALA A 97 4.07 -5.54 -11.17
C ALA A 97 3.69 -7.03 -11.26
N SER A 98 3.17 -7.56 -10.16
CA SER A 98 2.70 -8.96 -10.10
C SER A 98 1.51 -9.21 -11.05
N SER A 99 1.33 -10.45 -11.47
CA SER A 99 0.14 -10.87 -12.21
C SER A 99 -1.16 -10.61 -11.43
N ASP A 100 -1.08 -10.66 -10.10
CA ASP A 100 -2.20 -10.32 -9.21
C ASP A 100 -2.58 -8.84 -9.32
N PHE A 101 -1.60 -7.94 -9.35
CA PHE A 101 -1.80 -6.51 -9.61
C PHE A 101 -2.35 -6.27 -11.01
N GLN A 102 -1.74 -6.87 -12.03
CA GLN A 102 -2.13 -6.71 -13.44
C GLN A 102 -3.58 -7.18 -13.69
N SER A 103 -4.04 -8.21 -12.97
CA SER A 103 -5.42 -8.70 -13.07
C SER A 103 -6.45 -7.75 -12.45
N GLN A 104 -6.03 -6.95 -11.48
CA GLN A 104 -6.89 -6.01 -10.76
C GLN A 104 -6.94 -4.63 -11.40
N PHE A 105 -5.85 -4.19 -12.02
CA PHE A 105 -5.70 -2.84 -12.53
C PHE A 105 -5.31 -2.85 -14.02
N SER A 106 -6.16 -2.30 -14.86
CA SER A 106 -5.82 -1.97 -16.24
C SER A 106 -5.00 -0.67 -16.29
N GLU A 107 -4.32 -0.43 -17.40
CA GLU A 107 -3.59 0.83 -17.65
C GLU A 107 -4.51 2.04 -17.47
N GLN A 108 -5.71 2.00 -18.04
CA GLN A 108 -6.69 3.07 -17.92
C GLN A 108 -7.09 3.36 -16.46
N GLN A 109 -7.22 2.31 -15.65
CA GLN A 109 -7.53 2.48 -14.22
C GLN A 109 -6.36 3.11 -13.46
N MET A 110 -5.12 2.80 -13.84
CA MET A 110 -3.93 3.44 -13.28
C MET A 110 -3.84 4.90 -13.72
N GLU A 111 -4.06 5.21 -14.99
CA GLU A 111 -4.12 6.60 -15.49
C GLU A 111 -5.17 7.42 -14.75
N ASP A 112 -6.36 6.88 -14.55
CA ASP A 112 -7.44 7.56 -13.84
C ASP A 112 -7.10 7.77 -12.35
N ALA A 113 -6.50 6.77 -11.69
CA ALA A 113 -6.08 6.85 -10.30
C ALA A 113 -4.99 7.90 -10.07
N PHE A 114 -4.03 8.01 -10.99
CA PHE A 114 -2.89 8.92 -10.88
C PHE A 114 -3.03 10.21 -11.70
N LYS A 115 -4.19 10.44 -12.29
CA LYS A 115 -4.49 11.61 -13.12
C LYS A 115 -4.07 12.94 -12.51
N GLN A 116 -4.30 13.12 -11.21
CA GLN A 116 -3.93 14.36 -10.52
C GLN A 116 -2.41 14.55 -10.45
N TYR A 117 -1.65 13.48 -10.31
CA TYR A 117 -0.18 13.55 -10.32
C TYR A 117 0.33 13.94 -11.71
N VAL A 118 -0.22 13.35 -12.78
CA VAL A 118 0.10 13.71 -14.17
C VAL A 118 -0.24 15.16 -14.47
N GLN A 119 -1.42 15.63 -14.07
CA GLN A 119 -1.84 17.03 -14.26
C GLN A 119 -0.92 18.03 -13.54
N ASN A 120 -0.33 17.62 -12.42
CA ASN A 120 0.56 18.43 -11.62
C ASN A 120 2.05 18.04 -11.78
N LYS A 121 2.43 17.37 -12.86
CA LYS A 121 3.76 16.80 -13.04
C LYS A 121 4.90 17.80 -12.86
N LYS A 122 4.70 19.08 -13.15
CA LYS A 122 5.70 20.14 -12.90
C LYS A 122 6.08 20.29 -11.43
N ILE A 123 5.18 19.92 -10.51
CA ILE A 123 5.42 19.95 -9.06
C ILE A 123 5.84 18.55 -8.58
N VAL A 124 5.24 17.52 -9.15
CA VAL A 124 5.41 16.11 -8.74
C VAL A 124 6.80 15.57 -9.12
N LEU A 125 7.23 15.77 -10.37
CA LEU A 125 8.51 15.23 -10.86
C LEU A 125 9.74 15.69 -10.07
N PRO A 126 9.88 16.98 -9.67
CA PRO A 126 10.98 17.38 -8.80
C PRO A 126 11.02 16.67 -7.45
N VAL A 127 9.86 16.34 -6.87
CA VAL A 127 9.77 15.58 -5.62
C VAL A 127 10.20 14.14 -5.83
N LEU A 128 9.70 13.47 -6.88
CA LEU A 128 10.06 12.09 -7.23
C LEU A 128 11.55 11.96 -7.57
N ASN A 129 12.09 12.85 -8.41
CA ASN A 129 13.51 12.87 -8.77
C ASN A 129 14.40 13.06 -7.53
N ASN A 130 14.01 13.94 -6.59
CA ASN A 130 14.74 14.11 -5.37
C ASN A 130 14.63 12.89 -4.45
N ALA A 131 13.45 12.26 -4.35
CA ALA A 131 13.22 11.05 -3.57
C ALA A 131 14.15 9.91 -3.99
N LEU A 132 14.32 9.69 -5.30
CA LEU A 132 15.20 8.64 -5.84
C LEU A 132 16.67 8.81 -5.46
N THR A 133 17.10 10.02 -5.11
CA THR A 133 18.47 10.29 -4.63
C THR A 133 18.63 10.10 -3.11
N GLN A 134 17.53 9.85 -2.41
CA GLN A 134 17.53 9.70 -0.95
C GLN A 134 17.42 8.23 -0.55
N THR A 135 17.82 7.92 0.68
CA THR A 135 17.54 6.64 1.32
C THR A 135 16.15 6.70 1.97
N PRO A 136 15.24 5.78 1.68
CA PRO A 136 13.93 5.73 2.34
C PRO A 136 14.07 5.33 3.80
N THR A 137 13.14 5.80 4.63
CA THR A 137 12.99 5.35 6.00
C THR A 137 11.69 4.55 6.12
N PHE A 138 11.76 3.39 6.78
CA PHE A 138 10.60 2.52 6.98
C PHE A 138 9.96 2.79 8.35
N SER A 139 8.67 3.04 8.36
CA SER A 139 7.87 3.22 9.57
C SER A 139 6.39 2.92 9.26
N PRO A 140 5.80 1.89 9.89
CA PRO A 140 6.39 0.93 10.82
C PRO A 140 7.50 0.08 10.20
N ALA A 141 8.16 -0.74 11.02
CA ALA A 141 9.16 -1.68 10.52
C ALA A 141 8.57 -2.61 9.45
N PRO A 142 9.37 -2.99 8.44
CA PRO A 142 8.97 -3.96 7.42
C PRO A 142 8.41 -5.24 8.04
N SER A 143 7.39 -5.82 7.43
CA SER A 143 6.76 -7.04 7.93
C SER A 143 6.30 -7.94 6.79
N ILE A 144 6.23 -9.24 7.06
CA ILE A 144 5.62 -10.21 6.15
C ILE A 144 4.31 -10.69 6.77
N ARG A 145 3.24 -10.70 5.97
CA ARG A 145 1.98 -11.36 6.31
C ARG A 145 1.70 -12.48 5.32
N THR A 146 1.02 -13.49 5.80
CA THR A 146 0.57 -14.60 4.94
C THR A 146 -0.91 -14.42 4.61
N GLU A 147 -1.24 -14.44 3.33
CA GLU A 147 -2.62 -14.39 2.87
C GLU A 147 -2.84 -15.48 1.82
N ARG A 148 -3.79 -16.39 2.10
CA ARG A 148 -4.11 -17.55 1.24
C ARG A 148 -2.88 -18.40 0.88
N GLY A 149 -1.93 -18.53 1.82
CA GLY A 149 -0.70 -19.29 1.62
C GLY A 149 0.38 -18.57 0.82
N LEU A 150 0.23 -17.27 0.57
CA LEU A 150 1.19 -16.43 -0.13
C LEU A 150 1.84 -15.46 0.84
N SER A 151 3.14 -15.29 0.71
CA SER A 151 3.89 -14.29 1.49
C SER A 151 3.74 -12.93 0.86
N ILE A 152 3.32 -11.96 1.67
CA ILE A 152 3.17 -10.56 1.28
C ILE A 152 4.06 -9.71 2.17
N LEU A 153 5.04 -9.07 1.58
CA LEU A 153 5.92 -8.09 2.20
C LEU A 153 5.22 -6.74 2.23
N VAL A 154 5.08 -6.17 3.42
CA VAL A 154 4.44 -4.87 3.65
C VAL A 154 5.49 -3.85 4.03
N LEU A 155 5.61 -2.79 3.23
CA LEU A 155 6.55 -1.70 3.44
C LEU A 155 5.78 -0.38 3.49
N SER A 156 5.99 0.38 4.56
CA SER A 156 5.48 1.75 4.68
C SER A 156 6.60 2.66 5.11
N GLY A 157 6.61 3.89 4.63
CA GLY A 157 7.69 4.79 4.98
C GLY A 157 7.67 6.10 4.22
N SER A 158 8.84 6.72 4.15
CA SER A 158 9.00 7.98 3.43
C SER A 158 10.40 8.18 2.90
N PHE A 159 10.50 8.92 1.79
CA PHE A 159 11.73 9.54 1.35
C PHE A 159 11.77 10.99 1.89
N PRO A 160 12.89 11.43 2.50
CA PRO A 160 13.04 12.80 3.00
C PRO A 160 13.28 13.79 1.85
N SER A 161 12.44 13.73 0.81
CA SER A 161 12.54 14.52 -0.41
C SER A 161 12.13 15.97 -0.21
N LYS A 162 12.57 16.84 -1.12
CA LYS A 162 12.25 18.27 -1.15
C LYS A 162 11.58 18.61 -2.49
N PRO A 163 10.69 19.60 -2.52
CA PRO A 163 10.21 20.46 -1.42
C PRO A 163 9.21 19.80 -0.47
N ARG A 164 8.82 18.57 -0.72
CA ARG A 164 7.87 17.81 0.10
C ARG A 164 8.39 16.41 0.36
N VAL A 165 8.05 15.85 1.50
CA VAL A 165 8.32 14.46 1.84
C VAL A 165 7.42 13.57 0.99
N LEU A 166 8.00 12.58 0.33
CA LEU A 166 7.27 11.52 -0.36
C LEU A 166 7.00 10.38 0.62
N LYS A 167 5.74 10.11 0.90
CA LYS A 167 5.31 8.97 1.72
C LYS A 167 4.82 7.85 0.81
N PHE A 168 5.10 6.62 1.20
CA PHE A 168 4.67 5.44 0.46
C PHE A 168 4.11 4.35 1.38
N GLU A 169 3.17 3.57 0.83
CA GLU A 169 2.75 2.28 1.34
C GLU A 169 2.77 1.32 0.17
N THR A 170 3.57 0.26 0.26
CA THR A 170 3.72 -0.74 -0.79
C THR A 170 3.53 -2.13 -0.23
N GLU A 171 2.95 -2.99 -1.02
CA GLU A 171 2.91 -4.41 -0.75
C GLU A 171 3.51 -5.16 -1.93
N TYR A 172 4.34 -6.15 -1.64
CA TYR A 172 4.94 -7.01 -2.64
C TYR A 172 4.55 -8.45 -2.35
N ILE A 173 4.25 -9.20 -3.40
CA ILE A 173 3.96 -10.62 -3.32
C ILE A 173 5.13 -11.40 -3.93
N LYS A 174 5.50 -12.52 -3.31
CA LYS A 174 6.56 -13.37 -3.85
C LYS A 174 6.00 -14.26 -4.95
N ARG A 175 6.54 -14.13 -6.15
CA ARG A 175 6.20 -14.94 -7.32
C ARG A 175 7.49 -15.41 -7.99
N ASP A 176 7.62 -16.70 -8.24
CA ASP A 176 8.78 -17.29 -8.90
C ASP A 176 10.13 -16.91 -8.26
N GLY A 177 10.13 -16.72 -6.94
CA GLY A 177 11.31 -16.33 -6.16
C GLY A 177 11.57 -14.84 -6.08
N GLU A 178 10.81 -14.01 -6.80
CA GLU A 178 10.96 -12.56 -6.82
C GLU A 178 9.81 -11.82 -6.11
N TRP A 179 10.13 -10.71 -5.47
CA TRP A 179 9.14 -9.80 -4.91
C TRP A 179 8.60 -8.88 -6.02
N LYS A 180 7.31 -9.01 -6.33
CA LYS A 180 6.61 -8.22 -7.35
C LYS A 180 5.55 -7.32 -6.71
N LEU A 181 5.39 -6.11 -7.21
CA LEU A 181 4.44 -5.14 -6.69
C LEU A 181 3.01 -5.69 -6.69
N LEU A 182 2.32 -5.57 -5.56
CA LEU A 182 0.93 -5.96 -5.36
C LEU A 182 0.02 -4.76 -5.05
N LYS A 183 0.56 -3.76 -4.33
CA LYS A 183 -0.15 -2.54 -3.96
C LYS A 183 0.81 -1.37 -3.94
N TYR A 184 0.35 -0.22 -4.41
CA TYR A 184 1.10 1.03 -4.36
C TYR A 184 0.20 2.20 -3.95
N VAL A 185 0.57 2.87 -2.88
CA VAL A 185 -0.04 4.12 -2.42
C VAL A 185 1.06 5.14 -2.21
N VAL A 186 0.89 6.33 -2.73
CA VAL A 186 1.86 7.42 -2.65
C VAL A 186 1.19 8.73 -2.26
N ASN A 187 1.84 9.50 -1.40
CA ASN A 187 1.39 10.82 -0.94
C ASN A 187 2.57 11.80 -0.87
N MET A 188 2.30 13.09 -1.21
CA MET A 188 3.30 14.17 -1.24
C MET A 188 2.81 15.42 -0.52
#